data_5f435f21a7d2399f405d25c4d1eb13c2
#
_entry.id   5f435f21a7d2399f405d25c4d1eb13c2
#
_cell.length_a   1.000
_cell.length_b   1.000
_cell.length_c   1.000
_cell.angle_alpha   90.00
_cell.angle_beta   90.00
_cell.angle_gamma   90.00
#
_symmetry.space_group_name_H-M   'P 1'
#
loop_
_entity.id
_entity.type
_entity.pdbx_description
1 polymer ?
#
loop_
_entity_poly.entity_id
_entity_poly.type
_entity_poly.pdbx_seq_one_letter_code
_entity_poly.pdbx_strand_id
1 'polypeptide(L)'
;MLTVPAHAKINWSLRITGKRADGYHDLETLFQTISLHDTLTFTESDKLSLTCDDPIVPVDERNLVLRAARAVGAPAFAIALHKEIPSGGGLGGGSADAAATLRTLGNPPLDDIALTLGSDVPFLLTGGTAYATGRGEILTPMPRLAGIPLLLLMPKERVSTARAFGRLQRFSPPLGVDRYRQMIDSDFLSQPDLVNDFEEPIFRMLPVLQTLKTRLYEAGAAWAAMTGSGSTIVGAFRSAAERDAARDRFEGVKVVAAGTI
;
A
#
# COMPACT_ATOMS: atom_id res chain seq x y z
N MET A 1 20.18 -16.83 11.01
CA MET A 1 18.72 -16.52 10.94
C MET A 1 18.52 -15.04 11.14
N LEU A 2 17.81 -14.37 10.22
CA LEU A 2 17.51 -12.93 10.24
C LEU A 2 16.00 -12.74 10.01
N THR A 3 15.34 -11.94 10.84
CA THR A 3 13.90 -11.63 10.73
C THR A 3 13.72 -10.15 10.47
N VAL A 4 12.92 -9.80 9.46
CA VAL A 4 12.69 -8.41 9.02
C VAL A 4 11.22 -8.14 8.75
N PRO A 5 10.72 -6.91 9.03
CA PRO A 5 9.37 -6.49 8.67
C PRO A 5 9.29 -6.05 7.21
N ALA A 6 8.16 -6.33 6.58
CA ALA A 6 7.77 -5.84 5.26
C ALA A 6 6.54 -4.94 5.41
N HIS A 7 6.77 -3.65 5.62
CA HIS A 7 5.73 -2.68 5.93
C HIS A 7 4.81 -2.39 4.75
N ALA A 8 3.50 -2.34 5.02
CA ALA A 8 2.48 -1.94 4.06
C ALA A 8 2.58 -0.45 3.70
N LYS A 9 1.89 -0.07 2.64
CA LYS A 9 1.65 1.32 2.26
C LYS A 9 0.17 1.64 2.19
N ILE A 10 -0.14 2.92 2.30
CA ILE A 10 -1.41 3.50 1.88
C ILE A 10 -1.17 4.62 0.85
N ASN A 11 -2.24 5.02 0.17
CA ASN A 11 -2.29 6.23 -0.63
C ASN A 11 -3.13 7.26 0.12
N TRP A 12 -2.57 8.40 0.49
CA TRP A 12 -3.31 9.54 1.00
C TRP A 12 -4.17 10.18 -0.09
N SER A 13 -3.64 10.23 -1.29
CA SER A 13 -4.32 10.64 -2.51
C SER A 13 -3.88 9.72 -3.65
N LEU A 14 -4.77 9.44 -4.58
CA LEU A 14 -4.49 8.68 -5.80
C LEU A 14 -5.31 9.25 -6.95
N ARG A 15 -4.65 9.99 -7.83
CA ARG A 15 -5.23 10.59 -9.03
C ARG A 15 -4.73 9.86 -10.26
N ILE A 16 -5.63 9.51 -11.15
CA ILE A 16 -5.26 8.93 -12.44
C ILE A 16 -5.32 10.05 -13.48
N THR A 17 -4.16 10.41 -14.02
CA THR A 17 -4.00 11.62 -14.82
C THR A 17 -4.09 11.37 -16.32
N GLY A 18 -3.95 10.11 -16.75
CA GLY A 18 -4.04 9.76 -18.15
C GLY A 18 -3.87 8.28 -18.45
N LYS A 19 -4.16 7.90 -19.68
CA LYS A 19 -3.88 6.57 -20.21
C LYS A 19 -2.68 6.66 -21.18
N ARG A 20 -1.72 5.77 -21.01
CA ARG A 20 -0.48 5.72 -21.78
C ARG A 20 -0.63 4.84 -23.03
N ALA A 21 0.24 5.06 -24.02
CA ALA A 21 0.27 4.25 -25.23
C ALA A 21 0.72 2.79 -24.96
N ASP A 22 1.47 2.55 -23.88
CA ASP A 22 1.91 1.21 -23.44
C ASP A 22 0.83 0.41 -22.70
N GLY A 23 -0.38 0.96 -22.58
CA GLY A 23 -1.54 0.33 -21.93
C GLY A 23 -1.62 0.57 -20.41
N TYR A 24 -0.59 1.15 -19.80
CA TYR A 24 -0.62 1.61 -18.42
C TYR A 24 -1.35 2.96 -18.29
N HIS A 25 -1.42 3.46 -17.06
CA HIS A 25 -1.98 4.78 -16.75
C HIS A 25 -0.92 5.61 -16.04
N ASP A 26 -0.87 6.90 -16.36
CA ASP A 26 -0.17 7.86 -15.55
C ASP A 26 -1.01 8.20 -14.32
N LEU A 27 -0.34 8.29 -13.20
CA LEU A 27 -0.97 8.63 -11.93
C LEU A 27 -0.16 9.68 -11.17
N GLU A 28 -0.82 10.27 -10.20
CA GLU A 28 -0.22 11.13 -9.20
C GLU A 28 -0.73 10.67 -7.82
N THR A 29 0.17 10.42 -6.89
CA THR A 29 -0.19 9.90 -5.57
C THR A 29 0.73 10.41 -4.48
N LEU A 30 0.21 10.44 -3.24
CA LEU A 30 1.01 10.58 -2.03
C LEU A 30 1.00 9.25 -1.29
N PHE A 31 2.11 8.54 -1.38
CA PHE A 31 2.34 7.29 -0.66
C PHE A 31 2.74 7.52 0.80
N GLN A 32 2.36 6.60 1.65
CA GLN A 32 2.74 6.55 3.06
C GLN A 32 2.99 5.13 3.53
N THR A 33 4.13 4.89 4.16
CA THR A 33 4.41 3.63 4.86
C THR A 33 3.67 3.60 6.20
N ILE A 34 3.12 2.43 6.56
CA ILE A 34 2.36 2.24 7.79
C ILE A 34 2.93 1.10 8.65
N SER A 35 2.57 1.05 9.93
CA SER A 35 3.09 0.06 10.88
C SER A 35 2.61 -1.37 10.66
N LEU A 36 1.49 -1.58 9.93
CA LEU A 36 1.08 -2.93 9.51
C LEU A 36 2.16 -3.52 8.61
N HIS A 37 2.59 -4.75 8.89
CA HIS A 37 3.67 -5.40 8.13
C HIS A 37 3.51 -6.92 8.10
N ASP A 38 4.03 -7.52 7.06
CA ASP A 38 4.34 -8.94 7.02
C ASP A 38 5.73 -9.18 7.62
N THR A 39 6.05 -10.40 7.97
CA THR A 39 7.35 -10.75 8.55
C THR A 39 8.04 -11.81 7.70
N LEU A 40 9.29 -11.53 7.30
CA LEU A 40 10.14 -12.50 6.60
C LEU A 40 11.27 -12.96 7.51
N THR A 41 11.46 -14.28 7.58
CA THR A 41 12.60 -14.90 8.27
C THR A 41 13.48 -15.63 7.26
N PHE A 42 14.75 -15.24 7.20
CA PHE A 42 15.77 -15.79 6.31
C PHE A 42 16.70 -16.71 7.10
N THR A 43 16.82 -17.95 6.67
CA THR A 43 17.75 -18.95 7.24
C THR A 43 18.65 -19.47 6.13
N GLU A 44 19.96 -19.54 6.35
CA GLU A 44 20.89 -20.15 5.39
C GLU A 44 20.47 -21.58 5.07
N SER A 45 20.56 -21.96 3.79
CA SER A 45 20.09 -23.24 3.28
C SER A 45 20.87 -23.62 2.02
N ASP A 46 20.81 -24.90 1.62
CA ASP A 46 21.43 -25.37 0.38
C ASP A 46 20.63 -25.02 -0.89
N LYS A 47 19.38 -24.58 -0.71
CA LYS A 47 18.51 -24.17 -1.83
C LYS A 47 17.61 -23.01 -1.45
N LEU A 48 17.32 -22.15 -2.43
CA LEU A 48 16.32 -21.10 -2.27
C LEU A 48 14.92 -21.74 -2.20
N SER A 49 14.19 -21.45 -1.13
CA SER A 49 12.83 -21.94 -0.92
C SER A 49 12.00 -20.90 -0.15
N LEU A 50 10.68 -20.98 -0.31
CA LEU A 50 9.71 -20.13 0.37
C LEU A 50 8.64 -20.99 1.02
N THR A 51 8.29 -20.68 2.25
CA THR A 51 7.08 -21.13 2.94
C THR A 51 6.23 -19.93 3.33
N CYS A 52 4.91 -20.11 3.37
CA CYS A 52 3.97 -19.06 3.76
C CYS A 52 2.84 -19.67 4.59
N ASP A 53 2.40 -18.97 5.62
CA ASP A 53 1.27 -19.37 6.47
C ASP A 53 -0.10 -19.04 5.86
N ASP A 54 -0.17 -18.17 4.84
CA ASP A 54 -1.39 -17.93 4.06
C ASP A 54 -1.42 -18.88 2.85
N PRO A 55 -2.34 -19.88 2.80
CA PRO A 55 -2.41 -20.86 1.72
C PRO A 55 -2.80 -20.26 0.35
N ILE A 56 -3.30 -19.02 0.30
CA ILE A 56 -3.65 -18.34 -0.96
C ILE A 56 -2.41 -17.78 -1.64
N VAL A 57 -1.35 -17.50 -0.88
CA VAL A 57 -0.09 -16.93 -1.38
C VAL A 57 0.74 -18.03 -2.04
N PRO A 58 1.11 -17.89 -3.34
CA PRO A 58 1.94 -18.87 -4.00
C PRO A 58 3.34 -18.91 -3.37
N VAL A 59 3.91 -20.11 -3.23
CA VAL A 59 5.27 -20.33 -2.70
C VAL A 59 6.24 -20.78 -3.79
N ASP A 60 5.92 -20.47 -5.04
CA ASP A 60 6.71 -20.77 -6.25
C ASP A 60 7.17 -19.47 -6.95
N GLU A 61 7.69 -19.58 -8.17
CA GLU A 61 8.26 -18.46 -8.97
C GLU A 61 7.25 -17.33 -9.29
N ARG A 62 5.99 -17.49 -9.00
CA ARG A 62 4.98 -16.42 -9.07
C ARG A 62 5.09 -15.45 -7.90
N ASN A 63 5.74 -15.87 -6.80
CA ASN A 63 5.90 -15.02 -5.62
C ASN A 63 7.05 -14.02 -5.80
N LEU A 64 6.78 -12.75 -5.49
CA LEU A 64 7.76 -11.67 -5.63
C LEU A 64 8.96 -11.80 -4.70
N VAL A 65 8.85 -12.51 -3.56
CA VAL A 65 9.98 -12.81 -2.66
C VAL A 65 11.04 -13.64 -3.38
N LEU A 66 10.64 -14.74 -4.02
CA LEU A 66 11.57 -15.59 -4.77
C LEU A 66 12.16 -14.86 -5.98
N ARG A 67 11.32 -14.08 -6.69
CA ARG A 67 11.77 -13.27 -7.82
C ARG A 67 12.78 -12.22 -7.38
N ALA A 68 12.57 -11.54 -6.25
CA ALA A 68 13.48 -10.56 -5.68
C ALA A 68 14.82 -11.21 -5.28
N ALA A 69 14.80 -12.34 -4.57
CA ALA A 69 16.00 -13.06 -4.18
C ALA A 69 16.84 -13.50 -5.41
N ARG A 70 16.20 -14.01 -6.47
CA ARG A 70 16.88 -14.37 -7.72
C ARG A 70 17.45 -13.17 -8.46
N ALA A 71 16.71 -12.07 -8.52
CA ALA A 71 17.13 -10.87 -9.25
C ALA A 71 18.41 -10.24 -8.67
N VAL A 72 18.67 -10.41 -7.37
CA VAL A 72 19.91 -9.93 -6.74
C VAL A 72 21.02 -11.00 -6.68
N GLY A 73 20.79 -12.17 -7.29
CA GLY A 73 21.77 -13.27 -7.25
C GLY A 73 22.05 -13.77 -5.83
N ALA A 74 21.06 -13.71 -4.95
CA ALA A 74 21.23 -14.09 -3.55
C ALA A 74 21.70 -15.56 -3.41
N PRO A 75 22.55 -15.86 -2.40
CA PRO A 75 22.83 -17.23 -2.02
C PRO A 75 21.54 -17.96 -1.59
N ALA A 76 21.61 -19.26 -1.43
CA ALA A 76 20.44 -20.05 -1.09
C ALA A 76 19.96 -19.78 0.35
N PHE A 77 18.68 -19.44 0.49
CA PHE A 77 17.99 -19.22 1.76
C PHE A 77 16.67 -20.00 1.80
N ALA A 78 16.35 -20.58 2.95
CA ALA A 78 14.98 -20.93 3.30
C ALA A 78 14.30 -19.69 3.87
N ILE A 79 13.27 -19.18 3.19
CA ILE A 79 12.54 -17.98 3.56
C ILE A 79 11.17 -18.41 4.11
N ALA A 80 10.84 -17.98 5.33
CA ALA A 80 9.50 -18.12 5.90
C ALA A 80 8.79 -16.76 5.88
N LEU A 81 7.62 -16.71 5.26
CA LEU A 81 6.77 -15.52 5.15
C LEU A 81 5.53 -15.68 6.03
N HIS A 82 5.37 -14.78 6.98
CA HIS A 82 4.18 -14.65 7.82
C HIS A 82 3.35 -13.45 7.35
N LYS A 83 2.06 -13.69 6.99
CA LYS A 83 1.18 -12.70 6.37
C LYS A 83 0.20 -12.08 7.35
N GLU A 84 0.31 -10.75 7.50
CA GLU A 84 -0.67 -9.88 8.17
C GLU A 84 -1.38 -8.97 7.16
N ILE A 85 -0.70 -8.58 6.07
CA ILE A 85 -1.24 -7.73 5.01
C ILE A 85 -2.07 -8.59 4.06
N PRO A 86 -3.38 -8.33 3.91
CA PRO A 86 -4.23 -9.14 3.02
C PRO A 86 -3.83 -8.98 1.56
N SER A 87 -3.76 -10.09 0.84
CA SER A 87 -3.54 -10.10 -0.60
C SER A 87 -4.67 -9.40 -1.35
N GLY A 88 -4.34 -8.49 -2.27
CA GLY A 88 -5.31 -7.78 -3.12
C GLY A 88 -6.14 -6.72 -2.38
N GLY A 89 -5.64 -6.19 -1.25
CA GLY A 89 -6.31 -5.16 -0.45
C GLY A 89 -5.91 -3.71 -0.75
N GLY A 90 -5.07 -3.44 -1.75
CA GLY A 90 -4.58 -2.08 -2.05
C GLY A 90 -3.43 -1.59 -1.15
N LEU A 91 -2.90 -2.45 -0.26
CA LEU A 91 -1.89 -2.16 0.76
C LEU A 91 -0.44 -2.48 0.33
N GLY A 92 -0.24 -3.04 -0.86
CA GLY A 92 1.08 -3.32 -1.42
C GLY A 92 1.83 -4.50 -0.79
N GLY A 93 1.14 -5.47 -0.13
CA GLY A 93 1.78 -6.54 0.64
C GLY A 93 2.84 -7.33 -0.12
N GLY A 94 2.53 -7.89 -1.29
CA GLY A 94 3.52 -8.63 -2.08
C GLY A 94 4.71 -7.78 -2.55
N SER A 95 4.47 -6.49 -2.84
CA SER A 95 5.54 -5.54 -3.16
C SER A 95 6.38 -5.19 -1.93
N ALA A 96 5.76 -5.15 -0.74
CA ALA A 96 6.46 -4.97 0.53
C ALA A 96 7.38 -6.15 0.84
N ASP A 97 6.90 -7.37 0.63
CA ASP A 97 7.67 -8.60 0.80
C ASP A 97 8.90 -8.61 -0.14
N ALA A 98 8.70 -8.23 -1.42
CA ALA A 98 9.78 -8.09 -2.38
C ALA A 98 10.79 -7.03 -1.96
N ALA A 99 10.34 -5.85 -1.55
CA ALA A 99 11.21 -4.76 -1.11
C ALA A 99 12.03 -5.16 0.12
N ALA A 100 11.41 -5.82 1.11
CA ALA A 100 12.11 -6.34 2.28
C ALA A 100 13.17 -7.39 1.88
N THR A 101 12.85 -8.26 0.93
CA THR A 101 13.80 -9.25 0.38
C THR A 101 14.98 -8.56 -0.30
N LEU A 102 14.73 -7.56 -1.15
CA LEU A 102 15.78 -6.78 -1.82
C LEU A 102 16.70 -6.09 -0.81
N ARG A 103 16.14 -5.41 0.21
CA ARG A 103 16.94 -4.76 1.27
C ARG A 103 17.81 -5.73 2.04
N THR A 104 17.31 -6.95 2.24
CA THR A 104 18.00 -7.98 3.06
C THR A 104 19.10 -8.69 2.31
N LEU A 105 18.88 -9.01 1.04
CA LEU A 105 19.75 -9.89 0.26
C LEU A 105 20.53 -9.18 -0.84
N GLY A 106 20.10 -7.98 -1.26
CA GLY A 106 20.71 -7.24 -2.35
C GLY A 106 21.79 -6.26 -1.89
N ASN A 107 22.57 -5.81 -2.86
CA ASN A 107 23.54 -4.72 -2.72
C ASN A 107 23.06 -3.52 -3.53
N PRO A 108 23.00 -2.30 -2.97
CA PRO A 108 22.62 -1.11 -3.73
C PRO A 108 23.55 -0.83 -4.94
N PRO A 109 23.03 -0.23 -6.04
CA PRO A 109 21.68 0.30 -6.20
C PRO A 109 20.66 -0.78 -6.59
N LEU A 110 19.42 -0.68 -6.07
CA LEU A 110 18.36 -1.68 -6.26
C LEU A 110 17.14 -1.17 -7.03
N ASP A 111 17.14 0.13 -7.43
CA ASP A 111 15.97 0.80 -7.99
C ASP A 111 15.49 0.15 -9.29
N ASP A 112 16.41 -0.16 -10.21
CA ASP A 112 16.09 -0.80 -11.49
C ASP A 112 15.48 -2.21 -11.27
N ILE A 113 16.04 -2.98 -10.34
CA ILE A 113 15.53 -4.30 -9.99
C ILE A 113 14.14 -4.16 -9.35
N ALA A 114 13.97 -3.22 -8.42
CA ALA A 114 12.71 -2.97 -7.74
C ALA A 114 11.59 -2.67 -8.74
N LEU A 115 11.85 -1.83 -9.73
CA LEU A 115 10.89 -1.48 -10.77
C LEU A 115 10.45 -2.68 -11.63
N THR A 116 11.35 -3.63 -11.91
CA THR A 116 10.99 -4.85 -12.67
C THR A 116 10.06 -5.79 -11.90
N LEU A 117 10.05 -5.71 -10.56
CA LEU A 117 9.20 -6.52 -9.70
C LEU A 117 7.79 -5.95 -9.54
N GLY A 118 7.65 -4.61 -9.60
CA GLY A 118 6.35 -3.95 -9.51
C GLY A 118 6.45 -2.46 -9.24
N SER A 119 5.43 -1.69 -9.64
CA SER A 119 5.43 -0.22 -9.53
C SER A 119 5.49 0.31 -8.09
N ASP A 120 4.96 -0.44 -7.10
CA ASP A 120 5.00 -0.05 -5.69
C ASP A 120 6.33 -0.43 -5.00
N VAL A 121 7.15 -1.32 -5.61
CA VAL A 121 8.37 -1.84 -4.98
C VAL A 121 9.42 -0.74 -4.75
N PRO A 122 9.68 0.21 -5.69
CA PRO A 122 10.61 1.31 -5.46
C PRO A 122 10.24 2.15 -4.22
N PHE A 123 8.96 2.50 -4.06
CA PHE A 123 8.51 3.21 -2.86
C PHE A 123 8.72 2.39 -1.59
N LEU A 124 8.32 1.11 -1.60
CA LEU A 124 8.43 0.22 -0.45
C LEU A 124 9.89 -0.15 -0.12
N LEU A 125 10.80 0.02 -1.07
CA LEU A 125 12.24 -0.11 -0.84
C LEU A 125 12.77 1.02 0.04
N THR A 126 12.29 2.25 -0.17
CA THR A 126 12.71 3.46 0.57
C THR A 126 11.83 3.73 1.78
N GLY A 127 10.51 3.63 1.62
CA GLY A 127 9.51 3.89 2.66
C GLY A 127 9.30 5.38 2.97
N GLY A 128 8.63 5.64 4.10
CA GLY A 128 8.30 7.00 4.56
C GLY A 128 7.09 7.61 3.88
N THR A 129 7.19 8.90 3.53
CA THR A 129 6.20 9.67 2.76
C THR A 129 6.80 10.09 1.44
N ALA A 130 6.16 9.80 0.31
CA ALA A 130 6.64 10.20 -1.01
C ALA A 130 5.50 10.60 -1.95
N TYR A 131 5.70 11.70 -2.66
CA TYR A 131 4.94 12.04 -3.85
C TYR A 131 5.44 11.17 -5.01
N ALA A 132 4.53 10.61 -5.78
CA ALA A 132 4.89 9.76 -6.90
C ALA A 132 4.09 10.09 -8.16
N THR A 133 4.76 9.94 -9.32
CA THR A 133 4.19 10.11 -10.67
C THR A 133 4.55 8.92 -11.57
N GLY A 134 4.24 9.02 -12.87
CA GLY A 134 4.39 7.90 -13.80
C GLY A 134 3.34 6.83 -13.48
N ARG A 135 3.76 5.58 -13.28
CA ARG A 135 2.91 4.48 -12.79
C ARG A 135 2.96 4.34 -11.26
N GLY A 136 3.62 5.32 -10.55
CA GLY A 136 3.94 5.32 -9.14
C GLY A 136 5.41 5.11 -8.82
N GLU A 137 6.28 4.98 -9.84
CA GLU A 137 7.71 4.68 -9.69
C GLU A 137 8.59 5.93 -9.63
N ILE A 138 8.13 7.09 -10.13
CA ILE A 138 8.92 8.33 -10.11
C ILE A 138 8.66 9.02 -8.77
N LEU A 139 9.59 8.84 -7.84
CA LEU A 139 9.43 9.24 -6.45
C LEU A 139 10.11 10.57 -6.13
N THR A 140 9.39 11.41 -5.41
CA THR A 140 9.93 12.61 -4.75
C THR A 140 9.69 12.49 -3.25
N PRO A 141 10.75 12.37 -2.43
CA PRO A 141 10.61 12.34 -0.97
C PRO A 141 9.87 13.57 -0.45
N MET A 142 9.00 13.37 0.54
CA MET A 142 8.18 14.39 1.15
C MET A 142 8.46 14.49 2.66
N PRO A 143 8.09 15.61 3.31
CA PRO A 143 8.14 15.71 4.76
C PRO A 143 7.39 14.55 5.41
N ARG A 144 7.97 14.00 6.47
CA ARG A 144 7.47 12.78 7.11
C ARG A 144 6.14 13.01 7.83
N LEU A 145 5.12 12.27 7.43
CA LEU A 145 3.81 12.20 8.10
C LEU A 145 3.79 10.98 9.03
N ALA A 146 4.53 11.02 10.14
CA ALA A 146 4.62 9.91 11.08
C ALA A 146 3.71 10.12 12.30
N GLY A 147 3.24 9.00 12.89
CA GLY A 147 2.46 9.02 14.13
C GLY A 147 0.97 9.29 13.95
N ILE A 148 0.45 9.39 12.72
CA ILE A 148 -0.99 9.55 12.48
C ILE A 148 -1.68 8.20 12.75
N PRO A 149 -2.64 8.14 13.71
CA PRO A 149 -3.36 6.93 14.02
C PRO A 149 -4.33 6.53 12.90
N LEU A 150 -4.25 5.27 12.48
CA LEU A 150 -5.04 4.71 11.38
C LEU A 150 -5.91 3.55 11.84
N LEU A 151 -7.11 3.44 11.28
CA LEU A 151 -7.96 2.27 11.36
C LEU A 151 -8.19 1.73 9.94
N LEU A 152 -7.77 0.48 9.72
CA LEU A 152 -7.88 -0.19 8.42
C LEU A 152 -9.08 -1.13 8.48
N LEU A 153 -10.06 -0.92 7.62
CA LEU A 153 -11.19 -1.82 7.43
C LEU A 153 -10.92 -2.68 6.19
N MET A 154 -10.80 -3.99 6.39
CA MET A 154 -10.41 -4.96 5.38
C MET A 154 -11.59 -5.88 5.06
N PRO A 155 -12.48 -5.50 4.12
CA PRO A 155 -13.62 -6.31 3.74
C PRO A 155 -13.18 -7.60 3.01
N LYS A 156 -14.09 -8.56 2.92
CA LYS A 156 -13.82 -9.83 2.20
C LYS A 156 -13.79 -9.66 0.68
N GLU A 157 -14.46 -8.64 0.19
CA GLU A 157 -14.50 -8.27 -1.22
C GLU A 157 -13.10 -7.96 -1.74
N ARG A 158 -12.81 -8.44 -2.95
CA ARG A 158 -11.53 -8.20 -3.61
C ARG A 158 -11.74 -7.48 -4.94
N VAL A 159 -10.87 -6.54 -5.20
CA VAL A 159 -10.84 -5.80 -6.48
C VAL A 159 -9.50 -6.09 -7.17
N SER A 160 -9.54 -6.60 -8.39
CA SER A 160 -8.31 -6.68 -9.17
C SER A 160 -7.95 -5.29 -9.72
N THR A 161 -6.68 -4.94 -9.66
CA THR A 161 -6.17 -3.65 -10.14
C THR A 161 -6.53 -3.42 -11.62
N ALA A 162 -6.41 -4.45 -12.46
CA ALA A 162 -6.81 -4.37 -13.87
C ALA A 162 -8.30 -4.03 -14.04
N ARG A 163 -9.17 -4.60 -13.19
CA ARG A 163 -10.61 -4.29 -13.21
C ARG A 163 -10.89 -2.86 -12.76
N ALA A 164 -10.16 -2.35 -11.76
CA ALA A 164 -10.30 -0.97 -11.30
C ALA A 164 -9.93 0.02 -12.41
N PHE A 165 -8.77 -0.14 -13.06
CA PHE A 165 -8.37 0.69 -14.19
C PHE A 165 -9.36 0.61 -15.36
N GLY A 166 -9.88 -0.57 -15.69
CA GLY A 166 -10.87 -0.75 -16.76
C GLY A 166 -12.24 -0.09 -16.51
N ARG A 167 -12.49 0.40 -15.28
CA ARG A 167 -13.73 1.10 -14.90
C ARG A 167 -13.62 2.61 -14.87
N LEU A 168 -12.42 3.15 -15.01
CA LEU A 168 -12.21 4.60 -15.06
C LEU A 168 -12.87 5.20 -16.29
N GLN A 169 -13.64 6.26 -16.07
CA GLN A 169 -14.33 7.01 -17.13
C GLN A 169 -13.76 8.42 -17.31
N ARG A 170 -13.04 8.90 -16.32
CA ARG A 170 -12.46 10.25 -16.28
C ARG A 170 -11.05 10.19 -15.72
N PHE A 171 -10.26 11.19 -16.06
CA PHE A 171 -8.93 11.42 -15.52
C PHE A 171 -8.93 12.74 -14.75
N SER A 172 -8.25 12.74 -13.62
CA SER A 172 -8.08 13.93 -12.79
C SER A 172 -6.90 14.78 -13.29
N PRO A 173 -6.99 16.11 -13.27
CA PRO A 173 -5.80 16.92 -13.49
C PRO A 173 -4.79 16.70 -12.37
N PRO A 174 -3.48 16.71 -12.68
CA PRO A 174 -2.44 16.65 -11.67
C PRO A 174 -2.46 17.91 -10.80
N LEU A 175 -2.16 17.78 -9.50
CA LEU A 175 -2.01 18.89 -8.58
C LEU A 175 -0.57 19.42 -8.54
N GLY A 176 0.40 18.54 -8.75
CA GLY A 176 1.83 18.82 -8.65
C GLY A 176 2.37 18.77 -7.22
N VAL A 177 3.67 18.53 -7.11
CA VAL A 177 4.37 18.28 -5.83
C VAL A 177 4.22 19.42 -4.82
N ASP A 178 4.17 20.68 -5.30
CA ASP A 178 4.09 21.84 -4.40
C ASP A 178 2.74 21.95 -3.70
N ARG A 179 1.65 21.52 -4.35
CA ARG A 179 0.35 21.43 -3.69
C ARG A 179 0.37 20.41 -2.56
N TYR A 180 1.01 19.26 -2.74
CA TYR A 180 1.15 18.25 -1.69
C TYR A 180 2.02 18.76 -0.53
N ARG A 181 3.08 19.51 -0.79
CA ARG A 181 3.86 20.18 0.27
C ARG A 181 3.01 21.14 1.08
N GLN A 182 2.25 22.01 0.43
CA GLN A 182 1.33 22.95 1.10
C GLN A 182 0.29 22.21 1.96
N MET A 183 -0.24 21.06 1.49
CA MET A 183 -1.16 20.25 2.29
C MET A 183 -0.50 19.72 3.55
N ILE A 184 0.74 19.23 3.44
CA ILE A 184 1.50 18.69 4.59
C ILE A 184 1.83 19.76 5.62
N ASP A 185 2.13 20.98 5.16
CA ASP A 185 2.45 22.13 6.01
C ASP A 185 1.21 22.77 6.69
N SER A 186 0.01 22.24 6.43
CA SER A 186 -1.27 22.75 6.96
C SER A 186 -2.02 21.69 7.77
N ASP A 187 -3.34 21.86 8.01
CA ASP A 187 -4.17 20.76 8.56
C ASP A 187 -4.38 19.67 7.50
N PHE A 188 -3.40 18.75 7.43
CA PHE A 188 -3.30 17.75 6.39
C PHE A 188 -4.56 16.88 6.25
N LEU A 189 -5.11 16.39 7.37
CA LEU A 189 -6.27 15.47 7.34
C LEU A 189 -7.57 16.14 6.90
N SER A 190 -7.61 17.46 6.87
CA SER A 190 -8.79 18.23 6.42
C SER A 190 -8.70 18.68 4.95
N GLN A 191 -7.66 18.25 4.21
CA GLN A 191 -7.47 18.69 2.84
C GLN A 191 -8.44 18.01 1.87
N PRO A 192 -9.24 18.78 1.07
CA PRO A 192 -10.22 18.21 0.15
C PRO A 192 -9.61 17.49 -1.04
N ASP A 193 -8.33 17.74 -1.32
CA ASP A 193 -7.59 17.15 -2.43
C ASP A 193 -7.10 15.72 -2.16
N LEU A 194 -7.24 15.22 -0.92
CA LEU A 194 -6.89 13.86 -0.55
C LEU A 194 -7.99 12.88 -1.00
N VAL A 195 -8.03 12.58 -2.29
CA VAL A 195 -9.04 11.77 -2.97
C VAL A 195 -8.43 10.52 -3.61
N ASN A 196 -9.25 9.52 -3.88
CA ASN A 196 -8.87 8.34 -4.67
C ASN A 196 -9.84 8.18 -5.85
N ASP A 197 -9.33 8.34 -7.07
CA ASP A 197 -10.12 8.28 -8.31
C ASP A 197 -10.78 6.92 -8.57
N PHE A 198 -10.30 5.85 -7.93
CA PHE A 198 -10.98 4.55 -8.01
C PHE A 198 -12.25 4.47 -7.17
N GLU A 199 -12.46 5.36 -6.19
CA GLU A 199 -13.62 5.25 -5.30
C GLU A 199 -14.94 5.28 -6.05
N GLU A 200 -15.16 6.25 -6.93
CA GLU A 200 -16.42 6.37 -7.65
C GLU A 200 -16.78 5.10 -8.43
N PRO A 201 -15.96 4.56 -9.33
CA PRO A 201 -16.29 3.36 -10.08
C PRO A 201 -16.35 2.09 -9.23
N ILE A 202 -15.51 1.99 -8.19
CA ILE A 202 -15.48 0.80 -7.33
C ILE A 202 -16.65 0.81 -6.34
N PHE A 203 -17.02 1.96 -5.78
CA PHE A 203 -18.16 2.06 -4.87
C PHE A 203 -19.50 1.80 -5.57
N ARG A 204 -19.64 2.18 -6.85
CA ARG A 204 -20.79 1.75 -7.67
C ARG A 204 -20.88 0.23 -7.82
N MET A 205 -19.75 -0.46 -7.90
CA MET A 205 -19.67 -1.91 -8.03
C MET A 205 -19.81 -2.64 -6.69
N LEU A 206 -19.27 -2.05 -5.62
CA LEU A 206 -19.22 -2.57 -4.27
C LEU A 206 -19.69 -1.50 -3.26
N PRO A 207 -21.01 -1.23 -3.14
CA PRO A 207 -21.54 -0.15 -2.29
C PRO A 207 -21.16 -0.29 -0.81
N VAL A 208 -20.87 -1.51 -0.34
CA VAL A 208 -20.39 -1.76 1.02
C VAL A 208 -19.14 -0.95 1.35
N LEU A 209 -18.25 -0.71 0.39
CA LEU A 209 -17.03 0.09 0.61
C LEU A 209 -17.35 1.55 0.89
N GLN A 210 -18.34 2.12 0.19
CA GLN A 210 -18.82 3.46 0.47
C GLN A 210 -19.44 3.56 1.86
N THR A 211 -20.24 2.54 2.24
CA THR A 211 -20.83 2.46 3.58
C THR A 211 -19.73 2.42 4.66
N LEU A 212 -18.68 1.63 4.47
CA LEU A 212 -17.55 1.57 5.40
C LEU A 212 -16.83 2.92 5.54
N LYS A 213 -16.62 3.64 4.41
CA LYS A 213 -16.04 4.99 4.42
C LYS A 213 -16.92 5.97 5.21
N THR A 214 -18.23 5.98 4.96
CA THR A 214 -19.18 6.84 5.68
C THR A 214 -19.15 6.55 7.19
N ARG A 215 -19.19 5.28 7.56
CA ARG A 215 -19.13 4.85 8.97
C ARG A 215 -17.82 5.25 9.66
N LEU A 216 -16.69 5.34 8.95
CA LEU A 216 -15.44 5.86 9.52
C LEU A 216 -15.57 7.34 9.90
N TYR A 217 -16.17 8.17 9.05
CA TYR A 217 -16.46 9.56 9.40
C TYR A 217 -17.44 9.69 10.58
N GLU A 218 -18.51 8.88 10.60
CA GLU A 218 -19.47 8.82 11.73
C GLU A 218 -18.81 8.33 13.04
N ALA A 219 -17.71 7.57 12.91
CA ALA A 219 -16.91 7.13 14.06
C ALA A 219 -15.83 8.14 14.48
N GLY A 220 -15.75 9.31 13.82
CA GLY A 220 -14.85 10.40 14.19
C GLY A 220 -13.53 10.44 13.40
N ALA A 221 -13.39 9.69 12.30
CA ALA A 221 -12.23 9.83 11.43
C ALA A 221 -12.16 11.25 10.85
N ALA A 222 -10.99 11.89 10.94
CA ALA A 222 -10.75 13.20 10.33
C ALA A 222 -10.61 13.09 8.79
N TRP A 223 -10.14 11.94 8.32
CA TRP A 223 -10.07 11.59 6.91
C TRP A 223 -10.36 10.10 6.72
N ALA A 224 -11.02 9.74 5.62
CA ALA A 224 -11.20 8.36 5.22
C ALA A 224 -11.20 8.21 3.69
N ALA A 225 -10.54 7.16 3.20
CA ALA A 225 -10.51 6.81 1.78
C ALA A 225 -10.23 5.33 1.55
N MET A 226 -10.53 4.86 0.35
CA MET A 226 -10.02 3.59 -0.15
C MET A 226 -8.54 3.73 -0.51
N THR A 227 -7.71 2.74 -0.18
CA THR A 227 -6.28 2.76 -0.57
C THR A 227 -6.02 1.92 -1.82
N GLY A 228 -5.17 2.44 -2.70
CA GLY A 228 -4.87 1.81 -3.98
C GLY A 228 -6.15 1.57 -4.79
N SER A 229 -6.22 0.45 -5.50
CA SER A 229 -7.42 0.00 -6.21
C SER A 229 -8.47 -0.66 -5.32
N GLY A 230 -8.27 -0.65 -4.02
CA GLY A 230 -9.15 -1.28 -3.02
C GLY A 230 -8.77 -2.73 -2.74
N SER A 231 -9.50 -3.35 -1.86
CA SER A 231 -10.78 -2.95 -1.23
C SER A 231 -10.64 -2.32 0.16
N THR A 232 -9.44 -2.20 0.73
CA THR A 232 -9.25 -1.67 2.08
C THR A 232 -9.68 -0.20 2.15
N ILE A 233 -10.50 0.13 3.17
CA ILE A 233 -10.87 1.50 3.52
C ILE A 233 -10.05 1.90 4.76
N VAL A 234 -9.43 3.06 4.69
CA VAL A 234 -8.56 3.60 5.73
C VAL A 234 -9.23 4.82 6.35
N GLY A 235 -9.30 4.87 7.67
CA GLY A 235 -9.64 6.07 8.44
C GLY A 235 -8.44 6.58 9.19
N ALA A 236 -8.18 7.89 9.14
CA ALA A 236 -7.17 8.56 9.94
C ALA A 236 -7.82 9.39 11.04
N PHE A 237 -7.25 9.36 12.23
CA PHE A 237 -7.76 10.00 13.43
C PHE A 237 -6.74 11.01 13.98
N ARG A 238 -7.21 12.00 14.72
CA ARG A 238 -6.33 13.01 15.33
C ARG A 238 -5.59 12.48 16.56
N SER A 239 -6.12 11.42 17.18
CA SER A 239 -5.48 10.76 18.33
C SER A 239 -5.67 9.25 18.30
N ALA A 240 -4.77 8.52 18.99
CA ALA A 240 -4.92 7.08 19.19
C ALA A 240 -6.17 6.72 19.99
N ALA A 241 -6.55 7.57 20.96
CA ALA A 241 -7.76 7.37 21.75
C ALA A 241 -9.03 7.43 20.90
N GLU A 242 -9.13 8.39 19.97
CA GLU A 242 -10.26 8.46 19.02
C GLU A 242 -10.32 7.24 18.10
N ARG A 243 -9.17 6.81 17.55
CA ARG A 243 -9.08 5.59 16.74
C ARG A 243 -9.54 4.35 17.52
N ASP A 244 -9.07 4.18 18.76
CA ASP A 244 -9.38 3.00 19.57
C ASP A 244 -10.86 2.98 19.98
N ALA A 245 -11.45 4.13 20.30
CA ALA A 245 -12.90 4.26 20.54
C ALA A 245 -13.75 3.96 19.29
N ALA A 246 -13.21 4.23 18.08
CA ALA A 246 -13.89 3.90 16.83
C ALA A 246 -13.83 2.40 16.49
N ARG A 247 -12.80 1.68 16.93
CA ARG A 247 -12.49 0.30 16.53
C ARG A 247 -13.66 -0.66 16.75
N ASP A 248 -14.29 -0.59 17.91
CA ASP A 248 -15.34 -1.54 18.32
C ASP A 248 -16.69 -1.28 17.62
N ARG A 249 -16.76 -0.23 16.79
CA ARG A 249 -17.97 0.11 16.01
C ARG A 249 -18.09 -0.65 14.69
N PHE A 250 -17.11 -1.49 14.32
CA PHE A 250 -17.06 -2.19 13.04
C PHE A 250 -17.15 -3.70 13.21
N GLU A 251 -18.38 -4.21 13.25
CA GLU A 251 -18.65 -5.64 13.23
C GLU A 251 -18.69 -6.20 11.79
N GLY A 252 -18.31 -7.47 11.63
CA GLY A 252 -18.41 -8.20 10.35
C GLY A 252 -17.31 -7.88 9.33
N VAL A 253 -16.36 -7.00 9.66
CA VAL A 253 -15.18 -6.68 8.83
C VAL A 253 -13.90 -6.85 9.66
N LYS A 254 -12.80 -7.31 9.03
CA LYS A 254 -11.49 -7.34 9.71
C LYS A 254 -11.04 -5.90 9.95
N VAL A 255 -10.77 -5.56 11.21
CA VAL A 255 -10.32 -4.22 11.63
C VAL A 255 -8.90 -4.31 12.17
N VAL A 256 -8.01 -3.46 11.66
CA VAL A 256 -6.61 -3.39 12.11
C VAL A 256 -6.28 -1.95 12.50
N ALA A 257 -5.80 -1.77 13.72
CA ALA A 257 -5.22 -0.50 14.16
C ALA A 257 -3.77 -0.42 13.69
N ALA A 258 -3.42 0.70 13.09
CA ALA A 258 -2.07 0.99 12.59
C ALA A 258 -1.71 2.46 12.86
N GLY A 259 -0.53 2.85 12.41
CA GLY A 259 -0.08 4.23 12.39
C GLY A 259 0.87 4.47 11.24
N THR A 260 1.03 5.71 10.83
CA THR A 260 2.06 6.10 9.85
C THR A 260 3.45 6.06 10.48
N ILE A 261 4.46 5.66 9.72
CA ILE A 261 5.86 5.53 10.15
C ILE A 261 6.82 6.22 9.19
#